data_9285d9204b5483ab8ae37f5601ab0937
#
_entry.id   9285d9204b5483ab8ae37f5601ab0937
#
_cell.length_a   1.000
_cell.length_b   1.000
_cell.length_c   1.000
_cell.angle_alpha   90.00
_cell.angle_beta   90.00
_cell.angle_gamma   90.00
#
_symmetry.space_group_name_H-M   'P 1'
#
loop_
_entity.id
_entity.type
_entity.pdbx_description
1 polymer ?
#
loop_
_entity_poly.entity_id
_entity_poly.type
_entity_poly.pdbx_seq_one_letter_code
_entity_poly.pdbx_strand_id
1 'polypeptide(L)'
;MATQANANLPDDPNDPLAPRPRADDVPAQVSADGDLLIHAIGLHSYYGASHILRGIDFAVRRGETVGLMGRNGMGKSTLLKSIMGLVKPRAGGVLVMGKPMTGRAPYEVAQLGVAYVPEGRGIFGNLSVVENLKMAARAGTRGQRDWTYERVLETFPRLAERLQHGGQQLSGGEQQMLTIGRALMTNPDVLILDEATEGLAPLVAREIWRICALIRESGISSVIVDKNWRHVTEIADRNAILVKGEVALEATSEAIRAQPDLLTRHLGV
;
A
#
# COMPACT_ATOMS: atom_id res chain seq x y z
N MET A 1 25.49 53.92 3.77
CA MET A 1 24.33 53.78 2.85
C MET A 1 24.55 52.59 1.95
N ALA A 2 23.81 51.52 2.17
CA ALA A 2 23.27 50.60 1.16
C ALA A 2 22.68 49.42 1.89
N THR A 3 21.41 49.55 2.19
CA THR A 3 20.53 48.46 2.63
C THR A 3 20.24 47.61 1.42
N GLN A 4 20.82 46.41 1.35
CA GLN A 4 20.38 45.43 0.33
C GLN A 4 19.22 44.63 0.91
N ALA A 5 18.11 44.70 0.19
CA ALA A 5 16.91 43.97 0.41
C ALA A 5 17.18 42.46 0.35
N ASN A 6 16.82 41.74 1.40
CA ASN A 6 16.66 40.29 1.36
C ASN A 6 15.48 39.97 0.43
N ALA A 7 15.80 39.60 -0.80
CA ALA A 7 14.83 38.99 -1.70
C ALA A 7 14.45 37.61 -1.09
N ASN A 8 13.17 37.44 -0.79
CA ASN A 8 12.59 36.14 -0.44
C ASN A 8 12.98 35.12 -1.51
N LEU A 9 13.95 34.26 -1.19
CA LEU A 9 14.13 33.01 -1.89
C LEU A 9 12.90 32.13 -1.59
N PRO A 10 12.32 31.47 -2.60
CA PRO A 10 11.24 30.52 -2.36
C PRO A 10 11.76 29.45 -1.39
N ASP A 11 10.88 29.02 -0.46
CA ASP A 11 11.13 28.05 0.60
C ASP A 11 12.10 26.95 0.16
N ASP A 12 13.26 26.89 0.81
CA ASP A 12 14.22 25.80 0.58
C ASP A 12 13.57 24.48 1.03
N PRO A 13 13.27 23.53 0.14
CA PRO A 13 12.65 22.26 0.50
C PRO A 13 13.51 21.41 1.44
N ASN A 14 14.77 21.83 1.68
CA ASN A 14 15.71 21.18 2.58
C ASN A 14 15.88 21.91 3.92
N ASP A 15 15.15 23.00 4.17
CA ASP A 15 15.20 23.69 5.45
C ASP A 15 14.69 22.78 6.58
N PRO A 16 15.55 22.33 7.51
CA PRO A 16 15.14 21.51 8.65
C PRO A 16 14.18 22.24 9.61
N LEU A 17 14.06 23.57 9.49
CA LEU A 17 13.20 24.44 10.28
C LEU A 17 11.91 24.81 9.54
N ALA A 18 11.74 24.43 8.27
CA ALA A 18 10.51 24.67 7.53
C ALA A 18 9.29 24.11 8.30
N PRO A 19 8.18 24.86 8.41
CA PRO A 19 6.99 24.41 9.10
C PRO A 19 6.50 23.10 8.46
N ARG A 20 6.42 22.06 9.28
CA ARG A 20 5.95 20.75 8.82
C ARG A 20 4.45 20.82 8.55
N PRO A 21 3.94 20.24 7.45
CA PRO A 21 2.50 20.23 7.18
C PRO A 21 1.77 19.63 8.38
N ARG A 22 0.73 20.33 8.83
CA ARG A 22 -0.16 19.87 9.90
C ARG A 22 -1.26 19.03 9.29
N ALA A 23 -1.88 18.16 10.09
CA ALA A 23 -3.04 17.39 9.67
C ALA A 23 -4.19 18.26 9.12
N ASP A 24 -4.22 19.53 9.55
CA ASP A 24 -5.25 20.52 9.19
C ASP A 24 -4.97 21.26 7.86
N ASP A 25 -3.79 21.03 7.25
CA ASP A 25 -3.41 21.67 5.97
C ASP A 25 -4.09 20.98 4.75
N VAL A 26 -4.89 19.93 4.98
CA VAL A 26 -5.64 19.24 3.94
C VAL A 26 -6.92 20.04 3.65
N PRO A 27 -7.20 20.42 2.37
CA PRO A 27 -8.39 21.17 2.03
C PRO A 27 -9.67 20.46 2.50
N ALA A 28 -10.54 21.17 3.22
CA ALA A 28 -11.79 20.64 3.78
C ALA A 28 -12.77 20.08 2.73
N GLN A 29 -12.62 20.48 1.47
CA GLN A 29 -13.46 20.04 0.35
C GLN A 29 -13.25 18.56 -0.04
N VAL A 30 -12.17 17.91 0.40
CA VAL A 30 -11.83 16.53 0.03
C VAL A 30 -12.46 15.50 0.97
N SER A 31 -12.96 15.91 2.13
CA SER A 31 -13.57 15.01 3.12
C SER A 31 -15.00 14.54 2.76
N ALA A 32 -15.62 15.05 1.69
CA ALA A 32 -17.04 14.84 1.38
C ALA A 32 -17.34 13.58 0.54
N ASP A 33 -16.33 12.92 -0.06
CA ASP A 33 -16.53 11.71 -0.86
C ASP A 33 -16.41 10.47 0.06
N GLY A 34 -17.55 10.00 0.58
CA GLY A 34 -17.65 8.85 1.46
C GLY A 34 -17.14 7.52 0.87
N ASP A 35 -16.88 7.48 -0.44
CA ASP A 35 -16.32 6.33 -1.13
C ASP A 35 -14.79 6.31 -1.15
N LEU A 36 -14.13 7.42 -0.84
CA LEU A 36 -12.68 7.49 -0.73
C LEU A 36 -12.19 6.88 0.59
N LEU A 37 -11.46 5.77 0.51
CA LEU A 37 -10.87 5.10 1.66
C LEU A 37 -9.45 5.60 1.96
N ILE A 38 -8.67 5.85 0.92
CA ILE A 38 -7.33 6.46 1.00
C ILE A 38 -7.28 7.63 0.01
N HIS A 39 -6.75 8.75 0.46
CA HIS A 39 -6.45 9.88 -0.41
C HIS A 39 -5.13 10.53 0.00
N ALA A 40 -4.12 10.40 -0.84
CA ALA A 40 -2.87 11.13 -0.79
C ALA A 40 -2.97 12.34 -1.70
N ILE A 41 -2.63 13.53 -1.21
CA ILE A 41 -2.83 14.81 -1.89
C ILE A 41 -1.51 15.56 -1.89
N GLY A 42 -0.95 15.81 -3.08
CA GLY A 42 0.26 16.58 -3.26
C GLY A 42 1.43 16.09 -2.41
N LEU A 43 1.63 14.77 -2.27
CA LEU A 43 2.63 14.22 -1.35
C LEU A 43 4.06 14.48 -1.82
N HIS A 44 4.86 15.09 -0.93
CA HIS A 44 6.30 15.21 -1.08
C HIS A 44 7.00 14.44 0.04
N SER A 45 7.74 13.38 -0.30
CA SER A 45 8.45 12.55 0.67
C SER A 45 9.93 12.43 0.31
N TYR A 46 10.78 12.38 1.35
CA TYR A 46 12.23 12.42 1.22
C TYR A 46 12.90 11.34 2.07
N TYR A 47 14.06 10.87 1.63
CA TYR A 47 15.05 10.19 2.44
C TYR A 47 16.32 11.06 2.51
N GLY A 48 16.54 11.69 3.67
CA GLY A 48 17.58 12.71 3.79
C GLY A 48 17.34 13.87 2.81
N ALA A 49 18.29 14.15 1.93
CA ALA A 49 18.18 15.14 0.85
C ALA A 49 17.50 14.61 -0.44
N SER A 50 17.31 13.30 -0.54
CA SER A 50 16.75 12.70 -1.76
C SER A 50 15.24 12.87 -1.82
N HIS A 51 14.75 13.66 -2.77
CA HIS A 51 13.33 13.89 -3.04
C HIS A 51 12.76 12.72 -3.84
N ILE A 52 11.95 11.88 -3.21
CA ILE A 52 11.42 10.64 -3.79
C ILE A 52 10.02 10.83 -4.36
N LEU A 53 9.09 11.41 -3.59
CA LEU A 53 7.73 11.71 -4.07
C LEU A 53 7.61 13.20 -4.34
N ARG A 54 7.06 13.55 -5.50
CA ARG A 54 7.08 14.91 -6.06
C ARG A 54 5.67 15.39 -6.38
N GLY A 55 4.87 15.64 -5.32
CA GLY A 55 3.50 16.12 -5.48
C GLY A 55 2.56 15.01 -5.94
N ILE A 56 2.64 13.82 -5.32
CA ILE A 56 1.78 12.68 -5.68
C ILE A 56 0.36 12.91 -5.20
N ASP A 57 -0.58 12.80 -6.15
CA ASP A 57 -1.99 12.54 -5.88
C ASP A 57 -2.29 11.08 -6.14
N PHE A 58 -2.91 10.40 -5.15
CA PHE A 58 -3.26 8.98 -5.25
C PHE A 58 -4.47 8.68 -4.40
N ALA A 59 -5.43 7.94 -4.94
CA ALA A 59 -6.67 7.62 -4.24
C ALA A 59 -7.00 6.13 -4.33
N VAL A 60 -7.75 5.61 -3.35
CA VAL A 60 -8.36 4.28 -3.36
C VAL A 60 -9.81 4.41 -2.94
N ARG A 61 -10.73 3.93 -3.76
CA ARG A 61 -12.17 3.94 -3.49
C ARG A 61 -12.62 2.62 -2.86
N ARG A 62 -13.79 2.65 -2.26
CA ARG A 62 -14.41 1.46 -1.69
C ARG A 62 -14.69 0.41 -2.77
N GLY A 63 -14.29 -0.84 -2.49
CA GLY A 63 -14.41 -1.97 -3.41
C GLY A 63 -13.48 -1.93 -4.62
N GLU A 64 -12.61 -0.91 -4.73
CA GLU A 64 -11.67 -0.77 -5.84
C GLU A 64 -10.36 -1.52 -5.56
N THR A 65 -9.84 -2.19 -6.57
CA THR A 65 -8.47 -2.71 -6.60
C THR A 65 -7.62 -1.81 -7.51
N VAL A 66 -6.59 -1.17 -6.95
CA VAL A 66 -5.68 -0.28 -7.68
C VAL A 66 -4.33 -0.96 -7.87
N GLY A 67 -3.90 -1.09 -9.12
CA GLY A 67 -2.52 -1.48 -9.46
C GLY A 67 -1.59 -0.27 -9.36
N LEU A 68 -0.51 -0.38 -8.59
CA LEU A 68 0.53 0.65 -8.51
C LEU A 68 1.79 0.15 -9.20
N MET A 69 2.07 0.68 -10.37
CA MET A 69 3.15 0.23 -11.24
C MET A 69 4.28 1.25 -11.35
N GLY A 70 5.42 0.83 -11.83
CA GLY A 70 6.60 1.67 -12.03
C GLY A 70 7.87 0.85 -11.87
N ARG A 71 8.95 1.29 -12.48
CA ARG A 71 10.28 0.67 -12.32
C ARG A 71 10.75 0.75 -10.87
N ASN A 72 11.77 -0.05 -10.52
CA ASN A 72 12.39 0.04 -9.21
C ASN A 72 12.96 1.45 -8.98
N GLY A 73 12.82 1.96 -7.76
CA GLY A 73 13.26 3.31 -7.39
C GLY A 73 12.32 4.45 -7.81
N MET A 74 11.16 4.16 -8.42
CA MET A 74 10.20 5.20 -8.85
C MET A 74 9.32 5.76 -7.72
N GLY A 75 9.43 5.24 -6.49
CA GLY A 75 8.73 5.78 -5.33
C GLY A 75 7.52 4.97 -4.86
N LYS A 76 7.20 3.81 -5.46
CA LYS A 76 6.03 2.98 -5.12
C LYS A 76 5.94 2.66 -3.61
N SER A 77 6.93 1.95 -3.07
CA SER A 77 6.96 1.59 -1.65
C SER A 77 7.08 2.83 -0.74
N THR A 78 7.67 3.93 -1.23
CA THR A 78 7.71 5.20 -0.48
C THR A 78 6.31 5.81 -0.36
N LEU A 79 5.49 5.76 -1.43
CA LEU A 79 4.10 6.19 -1.40
C LEU A 79 3.30 5.38 -0.38
N LEU A 80 3.39 4.04 -0.45
CA LEU A 80 2.71 3.15 0.50
C LEU A 80 3.15 3.40 1.95
N LYS A 81 4.46 3.54 2.17
CA LYS A 81 5.02 3.86 3.50
C LYS A 81 4.60 5.24 4.00
N SER A 82 4.43 6.22 3.11
CA SER A 82 3.93 7.56 3.47
C SER A 82 2.46 7.51 3.87
N ILE A 83 1.63 6.75 3.15
CA ILE A 83 0.23 6.50 3.48
C ILE A 83 0.12 5.82 4.85
N MET A 84 0.95 4.81 5.11
CA MET A 84 0.97 4.05 6.36
C MET A 84 1.62 4.79 7.55
N GLY A 85 2.13 6.02 7.36
CA GLY A 85 2.80 6.78 8.41
C GLY A 85 4.21 6.28 8.77
N LEU A 86 4.78 5.33 7.99
CA LEU A 86 6.15 4.82 8.15
C LEU A 86 7.19 5.80 7.62
N VAL A 87 6.83 6.61 6.64
CA VAL A 87 7.62 7.73 6.11
C VAL A 87 6.79 8.99 6.26
N LYS A 88 7.32 9.99 6.94
CA LYS A 88 6.62 11.25 7.14
C LYS A 88 6.81 12.16 5.94
N PRO A 89 5.73 12.55 5.22
CA PRO A 89 5.83 13.53 4.13
C PRO A 89 6.30 14.89 4.65
N ARG A 90 7.03 15.64 3.84
CA ARG A 90 7.40 17.04 4.14
C ARG A 90 6.34 18.04 3.69
N ALA A 91 5.54 17.69 2.66
CA ALA A 91 4.42 18.48 2.20
C ALA A 91 3.31 17.56 1.66
N GLY A 92 2.13 18.11 1.48
CA GLY A 92 0.93 17.39 1.09
C GLY A 92 0.23 16.71 2.28
N GLY A 93 -0.80 15.94 1.99
CA GLY A 93 -1.65 15.32 3.00
C GLY A 93 -2.03 13.88 2.70
N VAL A 94 -2.38 13.13 3.76
CA VAL A 94 -2.97 11.79 3.68
C VAL A 94 -4.27 11.78 4.47
N LEU A 95 -5.36 11.39 3.81
CA LEU A 95 -6.62 11.06 4.45
C LEU A 95 -6.82 9.54 4.39
N VAL A 96 -7.28 8.96 5.48
CA VAL A 96 -7.71 7.56 5.56
C VAL A 96 -9.09 7.52 6.17
N MET A 97 -10.06 6.94 5.47
CA MET A 97 -11.49 6.94 5.87
C MET A 97 -11.99 8.36 6.19
N GLY A 98 -11.58 9.35 5.39
CA GLY A 98 -11.91 10.77 5.59
C GLY A 98 -11.20 11.45 6.77
N LYS A 99 -10.33 10.74 7.52
CA LYS A 99 -9.59 11.31 8.66
C LYS A 99 -8.18 11.72 8.27
N PRO A 100 -7.69 12.90 8.70
CA PRO A 100 -6.32 13.34 8.47
C PRO A 100 -5.31 12.42 9.17
N MET A 101 -4.45 11.75 8.38
CA MET A 101 -3.45 10.79 8.87
C MET A 101 -2.01 11.16 8.52
N THR A 102 -1.78 12.35 7.99
CA THR A 102 -0.43 12.81 7.60
C THR A 102 0.55 12.73 8.77
N GLY A 103 1.56 11.88 8.64
CA GLY A 103 2.60 11.69 9.67
C GLY A 103 2.11 11.13 11.01
N ARG A 104 0.91 10.58 11.06
CA ARG A 104 0.41 9.80 12.21
C ARG A 104 1.14 8.48 12.33
N ALA A 105 1.08 7.87 13.51
CA ALA A 105 1.75 6.59 13.75
C ALA A 105 1.09 5.46 12.93
N PRO A 106 1.86 4.47 12.44
CA PRO A 106 1.33 3.39 11.61
C PRO A 106 0.17 2.60 12.23
N TYR A 107 0.18 2.44 13.56
CA TYR A 107 -0.92 1.75 14.25
C TYR A 107 -2.24 2.52 14.19
N GLU A 108 -2.20 3.88 14.14
CA GLU A 108 -3.41 4.71 14.01
C GLU A 108 -4.04 4.50 12.63
N VAL A 109 -3.22 4.43 11.56
CA VAL A 109 -3.67 4.09 10.21
C VAL A 109 -4.25 2.68 10.16
N ALA A 110 -3.57 1.71 10.79
CA ALA A 110 -4.04 0.33 10.85
C ALA A 110 -5.38 0.21 11.60
N GLN A 111 -5.60 0.99 12.67
CA GLN A 111 -6.87 1.02 13.41
C GLN A 111 -8.04 1.53 12.57
N LEU A 112 -7.80 2.30 11.52
CA LEU A 112 -8.81 2.73 10.55
C LEU A 112 -9.15 1.67 9.49
N GLY A 113 -8.65 0.43 9.63
CA GLY A 113 -8.98 -0.67 8.74
C GLY A 113 -8.04 -0.82 7.55
N VAL A 114 -6.84 -0.25 7.59
CA VAL A 114 -5.81 -0.48 6.56
C VAL A 114 -4.86 -1.57 7.04
N ALA A 115 -4.72 -2.65 6.25
CA ALA A 115 -3.70 -3.66 6.45
C ALA A 115 -2.59 -3.52 5.41
N TYR A 116 -1.34 -3.69 5.82
CA TYR A 116 -0.17 -3.56 4.96
C TYR A 116 0.67 -4.83 4.99
N VAL A 117 0.87 -5.42 3.84
CA VAL A 117 1.79 -6.54 3.58
C VAL A 117 3.04 -5.96 2.92
N PRO A 118 4.13 -5.76 3.68
CA PRO A 118 5.34 -5.15 3.15
C PRO A 118 6.14 -6.12 2.29
N GLU A 119 7.01 -5.58 1.46
CA GLU A 119 8.14 -6.31 0.93
C GLU A 119 8.95 -6.94 2.08
N GLY A 120 9.38 -8.19 1.94
CA GLY A 120 10.20 -8.86 2.96
C GLY A 120 9.43 -9.64 4.04
N ARG A 121 8.16 -9.94 3.81
CA ARG A 121 7.33 -10.93 4.52
C ARG A 121 6.89 -10.61 5.96
N GLY A 122 7.59 -9.86 6.76
CA GLY A 122 7.17 -9.30 8.07
C GLY A 122 6.52 -10.28 9.07
N ILE A 123 6.88 -11.58 9.09
CA ILE A 123 6.37 -12.57 10.04
C ILE A 123 7.14 -12.53 11.37
N PHE A 124 6.56 -13.08 12.43
CA PHE A 124 7.25 -13.36 13.67
C PHE A 124 7.84 -14.77 13.61
N GLY A 125 9.13 -14.86 13.30
CA GLY A 125 9.80 -16.14 13.05
C GLY A 125 9.87 -17.09 14.24
N ASN A 126 9.84 -16.54 15.45
CA ASN A 126 9.85 -17.28 16.72
C ASN A 126 8.45 -17.74 17.18
N LEU A 127 7.40 -17.28 16.53
CA LEU A 127 6.02 -17.70 16.78
C LEU A 127 5.61 -18.77 15.77
N SER A 128 4.76 -19.70 16.19
CA SER A 128 4.11 -20.68 15.32
C SER A 128 3.15 -20.01 14.33
N VAL A 129 2.73 -20.74 13.29
CA VAL A 129 1.68 -20.28 12.35
C VAL A 129 0.40 -19.89 13.11
N VAL A 130 -0.03 -20.74 14.06
CA VAL A 130 -1.23 -20.47 14.88
C VAL A 130 -1.09 -19.16 15.65
N GLU A 131 0.05 -18.96 16.32
CA GLU A 131 0.28 -17.75 17.11
C GLU A 131 0.36 -16.50 16.24
N ASN A 132 1.07 -16.59 15.10
CA ASN A 132 1.13 -15.50 14.12
C ASN A 132 -0.27 -15.07 13.65
N LEU A 133 -1.17 -16.01 13.36
CA LEU A 133 -2.54 -15.70 12.92
C LEU A 133 -3.39 -15.17 14.06
N LYS A 134 -3.42 -15.85 15.22
CA LYS A 134 -4.28 -15.50 16.34
C LYS A 134 -3.96 -14.13 16.94
N MET A 135 -2.69 -13.74 17.03
CA MET A 135 -2.29 -12.43 17.55
C MET A 135 -2.78 -11.26 16.67
N ALA A 136 -3.03 -11.51 15.39
CA ALA A 136 -3.53 -10.50 14.46
C ALA A 136 -5.07 -10.41 14.46
N ALA A 137 -5.76 -11.41 15.03
CA ALA A 137 -7.20 -11.55 14.96
C ALA A 137 -7.94 -10.40 15.65
N ARG A 138 -8.74 -9.66 14.90
CA ARG A 138 -9.62 -8.62 15.42
C ARG A 138 -10.84 -8.44 14.52
N ALA A 139 -11.89 -7.83 15.04
CA ALA A 139 -13.00 -7.35 14.22
C ALA A 139 -12.54 -6.17 13.36
N GLY A 140 -13.12 -6.03 12.19
CA GLY A 140 -12.94 -4.86 11.34
C GLY A 140 -13.61 -3.61 11.92
N THR A 141 -13.47 -2.49 11.23
CA THR A 141 -13.91 -1.16 11.71
C THR A 141 -15.43 -1.06 11.92
N ARG A 142 -16.21 -1.90 11.24
CA ARG A 142 -17.68 -2.00 11.35
C ARG A 142 -18.13 -3.21 12.18
N GLY A 143 -17.19 -3.88 12.88
CA GLY A 143 -17.46 -5.07 13.68
C GLY A 143 -17.51 -6.38 12.87
N GLN A 144 -17.26 -6.34 11.55
CA GLN A 144 -17.25 -7.52 10.68
C GLN A 144 -16.13 -8.50 11.09
N ARG A 145 -16.39 -9.81 10.91
CA ARG A 145 -15.47 -10.91 11.18
C ARG A 145 -15.51 -11.93 10.05
N ASP A 146 -15.47 -11.43 8.81
CA ASP A 146 -15.58 -12.25 7.59
C ASP A 146 -14.34 -13.12 7.37
N TRP A 147 -13.17 -12.62 7.78
CA TRP A 147 -11.92 -13.37 7.75
C TRP A 147 -11.64 -13.96 9.14
N THR A 148 -12.25 -15.12 9.39
CA THR A 148 -12.00 -15.91 10.59
C THR A 148 -10.71 -16.74 10.43
N TYR A 149 -10.25 -17.31 11.54
CA TYR A 149 -9.09 -18.21 11.52
C TYR A 149 -9.32 -19.40 10.59
N GLU A 150 -10.52 -19.99 10.63
CA GLU A 150 -10.92 -21.11 9.80
C GLU A 150 -10.90 -20.74 8.32
N ARG A 151 -11.51 -19.60 7.96
CA ARG A 151 -11.51 -19.12 6.58
C ARG A 151 -10.11 -18.85 6.06
N VAL A 152 -9.20 -18.31 6.89
CA VAL A 152 -7.81 -18.12 6.50
C VAL A 152 -7.13 -19.46 6.22
N LEU A 153 -7.35 -20.48 7.05
CA LEU A 153 -6.77 -21.81 6.81
C LEU A 153 -7.36 -22.51 5.57
N GLU A 154 -8.65 -22.33 5.30
CA GLU A 154 -9.28 -22.79 4.05
C GLU A 154 -8.68 -22.09 2.82
N THR A 155 -8.38 -20.80 2.92
CA THR A 155 -7.78 -20.02 1.85
C THR A 155 -6.31 -20.40 1.62
N PHE A 156 -5.59 -20.78 2.68
CA PHE A 156 -4.18 -21.14 2.68
C PHE A 156 -3.95 -22.57 3.21
N PRO A 157 -4.31 -23.64 2.47
CA PRO A 157 -4.21 -25.02 2.96
C PRO A 157 -2.80 -25.42 3.41
N ARG A 158 -1.76 -24.88 2.75
CA ARG A 158 -0.36 -25.11 3.15
C ARG A 158 -0.04 -24.63 4.57
N LEU A 159 -0.70 -23.55 5.03
CA LEU A 159 -0.55 -23.09 6.41
C LEU A 159 -1.26 -24.04 7.39
N ALA A 160 -2.40 -24.61 6.99
CA ALA A 160 -3.13 -25.59 7.79
C ALA A 160 -2.28 -26.86 8.08
N GLU A 161 -1.43 -27.25 7.14
CA GLU A 161 -0.49 -28.39 7.31
C GLU A 161 0.68 -28.05 8.23
N ARG A 162 0.92 -26.77 8.53
CA ARG A 162 2.12 -26.26 9.23
C ARG A 162 1.80 -25.51 10.53
N LEU A 163 0.63 -25.71 11.12
CA LEU A 163 0.10 -24.90 12.24
C LEU A 163 1.07 -24.74 13.41
N GLN A 164 1.81 -25.79 13.77
CA GLN A 164 2.73 -25.80 14.90
C GLN A 164 4.18 -25.42 14.52
N HIS A 165 4.48 -25.22 13.22
CA HIS A 165 5.81 -24.81 12.78
C HIS A 165 6.04 -23.34 13.12
N GLY A 166 7.25 -23.02 13.60
CA GLY A 166 7.68 -21.64 13.77
C GLY A 166 7.82 -20.94 12.40
N GLY A 167 7.54 -19.64 12.36
CA GLY A 167 7.59 -18.87 11.12
C GLY A 167 8.90 -19.00 10.35
N GLN A 168 10.04 -19.11 11.06
CA GLN A 168 11.36 -19.31 10.45
C GLN A 168 11.55 -20.70 9.80
N GLN A 169 10.71 -21.69 10.11
CA GLN A 169 10.75 -23.03 9.54
C GLN A 169 9.94 -23.12 8.23
N LEU A 170 9.19 -22.10 7.90
CA LEU A 170 8.39 -22.02 6.69
C LEU A 170 9.25 -21.67 5.47
N SER A 171 8.88 -22.22 4.32
CA SER A 171 9.40 -21.78 3.03
C SER A 171 9.04 -20.32 2.77
N GLY A 172 9.76 -19.66 1.86
CA GLY A 172 9.48 -18.26 1.51
C GLY A 172 8.04 -18.01 1.04
N GLY A 173 7.44 -18.96 0.34
CA GLY A 173 6.05 -18.88 -0.10
C GLY A 173 5.06 -19.04 1.06
N GLU A 174 5.29 -19.98 1.96
CA GLU A 174 4.46 -20.16 3.16
C GLU A 174 4.56 -18.94 4.10
N GLN A 175 5.74 -18.33 4.21
CA GLN A 175 5.92 -17.07 4.95
C GLN A 175 5.10 -15.94 4.35
N GLN A 176 5.07 -15.84 3.01
CA GLN A 176 4.26 -14.84 2.31
C GLN A 176 2.77 -15.09 2.52
N MET A 177 2.31 -16.33 2.41
CA MET A 177 0.94 -16.72 2.72
C MET A 177 0.56 -16.38 4.16
N LEU A 178 1.46 -16.64 5.12
CA LEU A 178 1.25 -16.30 6.52
C LEU A 178 1.14 -14.78 6.73
N THR A 179 1.94 -13.98 6.03
CA THR A 179 1.88 -12.51 6.11
C THR A 179 0.52 -12.00 5.58
N ILE A 180 0.06 -12.51 4.44
CA ILE A 180 -1.24 -12.16 3.88
C ILE A 180 -2.37 -12.64 4.80
N GLY A 181 -2.30 -13.88 5.30
CA GLY A 181 -3.26 -14.42 6.26
C GLY A 181 -3.38 -13.56 7.51
N ARG A 182 -2.26 -13.12 8.08
CA ARG A 182 -2.25 -12.19 9.22
C ARG A 182 -2.93 -10.86 8.89
N ALA A 183 -2.68 -10.31 7.71
CA ALA A 183 -3.34 -9.09 7.28
C ALA A 183 -4.86 -9.27 7.17
N LEU A 184 -5.32 -10.38 6.60
CA LEU A 184 -6.74 -10.72 6.48
C LEU A 184 -7.41 -10.94 7.84
N MET A 185 -6.71 -11.56 8.83
CA MET A 185 -7.21 -11.72 10.20
C MET A 185 -7.56 -10.41 10.90
N THR A 186 -7.08 -9.27 10.39
CA THR A 186 -7.48 -7.95 10.90
C THR A 186 -8.83 -7.48 10.36
N ASN A 187 -9.48 -8.22 9.44
CA ASN A 187 -10.71 -7.85 8.75
C ASN A 187 -10.65 -6.43 8.17
N PRO A 188 -9.69 -6.16 7.26
CA PRO A 188 -9.41 -4.82 6.78
C PRO A 188 -10.46 -4.31 5.79
N ASP A 189 -10.66 -2.99 5.73
CA ASP A 189 -11.40 -2.33 4.66
C ASP A 189 -10.50 -2.10 3.43
N VAL A 190 -9.18 -1.92 3.66
CA VAL A 190 -8.17 -1.80 2.60
C VAL A 190 -6.99 -2.72 2.88
N LEU A 191 -6.57 -3.48 1.88
CA LEU A 191 -5.35 -4.30 1.91
C LEU A 191 -4.32 -3.77 0.93
N ILE A 192 -3.13 -3.45 1.42
CA ILE A 192 -1.98 -3.03 0.63
C ILE A 192 -1.00 -4.19 0.52
N LEU A 193 -0.68 -4.59 -0.72
CA LEU A 193 0.26 -5.66 -1.06
C LEU A 193 1.46 -5.06 -1.79
N ASP A 194 2.62 -5.00 -1.13
CA ASP A 194 3.85 -4.44 -1.67
C ASP A 194 4.80 -5.56 -2.12
N GLU A 195 4.86 -5.79 -3.45
CA GLU A 195 5.69 -6.81 -4.11
C GLU A 195 5.48 -8.24 -3.54
N ALA A 196 4.21 -8.63 -3.36
CA ALA A 196 3.83 -9.86 -2.67
C ALA A 196 4.27 -11.16 -3.35
N THR A 197 4.64 -11.12 -4.65
CA THR A 197 5.11 -12.30 -5.38
C THR A 197 6.61 -12.33 -5.66
N GLU A 198 7.36 -11.31 -5.21
CA GLU A 198 8.78 -11.21 -5.49
C GLU A 198 9.60 -12.35 -4.85
N GLY A 199 10.48 -12.93 -5.65
CA GLY A 199 11.38 -14.01 -5.20
C GLY A 199 10.68 -15.33 -4.89
N LEU A 200 9.42 -15.50 -5.30
CA LEU A 200 8.67 -16.75 -5.13
C LEU A 200 8.80 -17.66 -6.36
N ALA A 201 8.73 -18.97 -6.12
CA ALA A 201 8.64 -19.95 -7.20
C ALA A 201 7.34 -19.72 -8.01
N PRO A 202 7.34 -19.95 -9.35
CA PRO A 202 6.20 -19.64 -10.22
C PRO A 202 4.86 -20.25 -9.79
N LEU A 203 4.88 -21.46 -9.22
CA LEU A 203 3.66 -22.11 -8.71
C LEU A 203 3.09 -21.38 -7.50
N VAL A 204 3.96 -20.93 -6.59
CA VAL A 204 3.56 -20.19 -5.39
C VAL A 204 3.06 -18.79 -5.77
N ALA A 205 3.75 -18.11 -6.68
CA ALA A 205 3.30 -16.81 -7.19
C ALA A 205 1.89 -16.90 -7.80
N ARG A 206 1.60 -17.94 -8.60
CA ARG A 206 0.25 -18.19 -9.14
C ARG A 206 -0.80 -18.40 -8.05
N GLU A 207 -0.44 -19.10 -6.98
CA GLU A 207 -1.32 -19.29 -5.83
C GLU A 207 -1.63 -17.95 -5.13
N ILE A 208 -0.63 -17.07 -4.93
CA ILE A 208 -0.83 -15.72 -4.39
C ILE A 208 -1.74 -14.89 -5.30
N TRP A 209 -1.57 -14.95 -6.63
CA TRP A 209 -2.45 -14.23 -7.55
C TRP A 209 -3.91 -14.71 -7.47
N ARG A 210 -4.13 -16.03 -7.36
CA ARG A 210 -5.48 -16.56 -7.11
C ARG A 210 -6.07 -16.01 -5.80
N ILE A 211 -5.27 -15.90 -4.76
CA ILE A 211 -5.71 -15.34 -3.48
C ILE A 211 -6.03 -13.85 -3.62
N CYS A 212 -5.23 -13.08 -4.37
CA CYS A 212 -5.54 -11.68 -4.67
C CYS A 212 -6.90 -11.53 -5.36
N ALA A 213 -7.24 -12.42 -6.29
CA ALA A 213 -8.55 -12.45 -6.93
C ALA A 213 -9.68 -12.74 -5.92
N LEU A 214 -9.51 -13.72 -5.03
CA LEU A 214 -10.48 -14.01 -3.95
C LEU A 214 -10.66 -12.84 -3.00
N ILE A 215 -9.59 -12.11 -2.67
CA ILE A 215 -9.65 -10.90 -1.83
C ILE A 215 -10.48 -9.83 -2.52
N ARG A 216 -10.26 -9.59 -3.81
CA ARG A 216 -11.07 -8.66 -4.61
C ARG A 216 -12.56 -9.07 -4.60
N GLU A 217 -12.86 -10.33 -4.86
CA GLU A 217 -14.22 -10.87 -4.85
C GLU A 217 -14.90 -10.73 -3.48
N SER A 218 -14.14 -10.71 -2.38
CA SER A 218 -14.68 -10.47 -1.04
C SER A 218 -15.07 -9.02 -0.77
N GLY A 219 -14.81 -8.09 -1.71
CA GLY A 219 -15.15 -6.67 -1.59
C GLY A 219 -14.15 -5.84 -0.78
N ILE A 220 -13.00 -6.41 -0.38
CA ILE A 220 -11.91 -5.66 0.23
C ILE A 220 -11.27 -4.78 -0.84
N SER A 221 -11.17 -3.48 -0.58
CA SER A 221 -10.41 -2.57 -1.44
C SER A 221 -8.92 -2.89 -1.35
N SER A 222 -8.19 -2.80 -2.45
CA SER A 222 -6.77 -3.17 -2.39
C SER A 222 -5.86 -2.29 -3.25
N VAL A 223 -4.61 -2.20 -2.81
CA VAL A 223 -3.51 -1.65 -3.62
C VAL A 223 -2.50 -2.77 -3.84
N ILE A 224 -2.22 -3.06 -5.11
CA ILE A 224 -1.29 -4.13 -5.49
C ILE A 224 -0.09 -3.53 -6.21
N VAL A 225 1.09 -3.73 -5.64
CA VAL A 225 2.37 -3.43 -6.28
C VAL A 225 3.04 -4.74 -6.65
N ASP A 226 3.32 -4.93 -7.92
CA ASP A 226 4.09 -6.08 -8.39
C ASP A 226 4.81 -5.76 -9.71
N LYS A 227 5.88 -6.49 -10.00
CA LYS A 227 6.63 -6.40 -11.26
C LYS A 227 5.88 -7.03 -12.43
N ASN A 228 5.01 -7.98 -12.13
CA ASN A 228 4.21 -8.69 -13.13
C ASN A 228 2.95 -7.87 -13.47
N TRP A 229 3.13 -6.84 -14.29
CA TRP A 229 2.06 -5.94 -14.71
C TRP A 229 0.86 -6.66 -15.37
N ARG A 230 1.09 -7.82 -16.03
CA ARG A 230 0.01 -8.60 -16.65
C ARG A 230 -0.97 -9.09 -15.60
N HIS A 231 -0.47 -9.75 -14.56
CA HIS A 231 -1.34 -10.19 -13.45
C HIS A 231 -1.95 -9.04 -12.68
N VAL A 232 -1.21 -7.94 -12.50
CA VAL A 232 -1.79 -6.74 -11.86
C VAL A 232 -2.98 -6.22 -12.67
N THR A 233 -2.85 -6.07 -14.01
CA THR A 233 -3.95 -5.59 -14.88
C THR A 233 -5.09 -6.60 -15.07
N GLU A 234 -4.88 -7.88 -14.78
CA GLU A 234 -5.96 -8.87 -14.74
C GLU A 234 -6.86 -8.71 -13.51
N ILE A 235 -6.30 -8.25 -12.39
CA ILE A 235 -7.00 -8.15 -11.10
C ILE A 235 -7.45 -6.72 -10.79
N ALA A 236 -6.63 -5.70 -11.07
CA ALA A 236 -6.92 -4.32 -10.76
C ALA A 236 -8.04 -3.75 -11.66
N ASP A 237 -8.81 -2.83 -11.11
CA ASP A 237 -9.81 -2.05 -11.85
C ASP A 237 -9.12 -0.88 -12.58
N ARG A 238 -8.21 -0.20 -11.88
CA ARG A 238 -7.45 0.95 -12.34
C ARG A 238 -5.98 0.78 -11.96
N ASN A 239 -5.11 1.45 -12.73
CA ASN A 239 -3.67 1.40 -12.50
C ASN A 239 -3.09 2.81 -12.50
N ALA A 240 -2.21 3.08 -11.53
CA ALA A 240 -1.38 4.27 -11.47
C ALA A 240 0.08 3.90 -11.78
N ILE A 241 0.69 4.61 -12.70
CA ILE A 241 2.08 4.36 -13.13
C ILE A 241 2.96 5.49 -12.60
N LEU A 242 3.90 5.14 -11.73
CA LEU A 242 4.86 6.06 -11.16
C LEU A 242 6.14 6.13 -11.99
N VAL A 243 6.56 7.36 -12.32
CA VAL A 243 7.83 7.65 -12.97
C VAL A 243 8.51 8.79 -12.23
N LYS A 244 9.72 8.57 -11.72
CA LYS A 244 10.53 9.58 -11.02
C LYS A 244 9.81 10.30 -9.87
N GLY A 245 8.94 9.59 -9.16
CA GLY A 245 8.23 10.13 -8.02
C GLY A 245 6.95 10.93 -8.34
N GLU A 246 6.46 10.84 -9.57
CA GLU A 246 5.21 11.45 -10.02
C GLU A 246 4.28 10.39 -10.62
N VAL A 247 2.96 10.60 -10.59
CA VAL A 247 1.99 9.77 -11.32
C VAL A 247 2.01 10.23 -12.78
N ALA A 248 2.64 9.42 -13.64
CA ALA A 248 2.79 9.73 -15.06
C ALA A 248 1.56 9.32 -15.88
N LEU A 249 0.82 8.33 -15.43
CA LEU A 249 -0.40 7.83 -16.09
C LEU A 249 -1.33 7.18 -15.06
N GLU A 250 -2.62 7.47 -15.18
CA GLU A 250 -3.69 6.68 -14.60
C GLU A 250 -4.62 6.17 -15.70
N ALA A 251 -4.91 4.87 -15.68
CA ALA A 251 -5.79 4.25 -16.68
C ALA A 251 -6.50 3.03 -16.10
N THR A 252 -7.68 2.71 -16.64
CA THR A 252 -8.37 1.44 -16.32
C THR A 252 -7.54 0.26 -16.84
N SER A 253 -7.68 -0.88 -16.18
CA SER A 253 -7.01 -2.10 -16.64
C SER A 253 -7.45 -2.52 -18.05
N GLU A 254 -8.71 -2.24 -18.42
CA GLU A 254 -9.21 -2.45 -19.77
C GLU A 254 -8.46 -1.61 -20.81
N ALA A 255 -8.30 -0.31 -20.56
CA ALA A 255 -7.56 0.59 -21.44
C ALA A 255 -6.09 0.16 -21.60
N ILE A 256 -5.45 -0.27 -20.52
CA ILE A 256 -4.06 -0.77 -20.58
C ILE A 256 -3.97 -2.06 -21.39
N ARG A 257 -4.89 -3.00 -21.19
CA ARG A 257 -4.91 -4.26 -21.98
C ARG A 257 -5.20 -4.02 -23.45
N ALA A 258 -6.03 -3.03 -23.77
CA ALA A 258 -6.31 -2.64 -25.15
C ALA A 258 -5.12 -1.95 -25.83
N GLN A 259 -4.28 -1.26 -25.06
CA GLN A 259 -3.12 -0.52 -25.56
C GLN A 259 -1.87 -0.80 -24.71
N PRO A 260 -1.22 -1.98 -24.85
CA PRO A 260 -0.04 -2.35 -24.05
C PRO A 260 1.15 -1.38 -24.21
N ASP A 261 1.22 -0.68 -25.33
CA ASP A 261 2.26 0.34 -25.61
C ASP A 261 2.25 1.49 -24.57
N LEU A 262 1.14 1.74 -23.88
CA LEU A 262 1.07 2.68 -22.77
C LEU A 262 2.04 2.28 -21.65
N LEU A 263 2.17 0.98 -21.37
CA LEU A 263 3.11 0.48 -20.38
C LEU A 263 4.55 0.51 -20.89
N THR A 264 4.77 0.14 -22.15
CA THR A 264 6.12 0.14 -22.76
C THR A 264 6.77 1.51 -22.67
N ARG A 265 6.03 2.58 -22.92
CA ARG A 265 6.53 3.96 -22.83
C ARG A 265 6.99 4.36 -21.43
N HIS A 266 6.32 3.87 -20.38
CA HIS A 266 6.57 4.28 -19.01
C HIS A 266 7.39 3.26 -18.21
N LEU A 267 7.24 1.97 -18.50
CA LEU A 267 7.93 0.89 -17.78
C LEU A 267 9.16 0.37 -18.53
N GLY A 268 9.23 0.57 -19.85
CA GLY A 268 10.32 0.06 -20.68
C GLY A 268 10.31 -1.46 -20.82
N VAL A 269 9.12 -2.05 -20.85
CA VAL A 269 8.87 -3.50 -20.96
C VAL A 269 8.16 -3.84 -22.26
#